data_7325cafb77843d8286b2aed8dfe83363
#
_entry.id   7325cafb77843d8286b2aed8dfe83363
#
_cell.length_a   1.000
_cell.length_b   1.000
_cell.length_c   1.000
_cell.angle_alpha   90.00
_cell.angle_beta   90.00
_cell.angle_gamma   90.00
#
_symmetry.space_group_name_H-M   'P 1'
#
loop_
_entity.id
_entity.type
_entity.pdbx_description
1 polymer ?
#
loop_
_entity_poly.entity_id
_entity_poly.type
_entity_poly.pdbx_seq_one_letter_code
_entity_poly.pdbx_strand_id
1 'polypeptide(L)'
;MYNRILVATDGSDNAQRATRQALDLARQYGAELHAVYVIETRTGYDNAIVDPDTVRQNLREDGEEALAAVEADGEPDVSVVTSIREGVPHEELLSYSETQGIDLVVMGAKGRSAFKTILLGSTTEALLRADRVPILVVNSTGT
;
A
#
# COMPACT_ATOMS: atom_id res chain seq x y z
N MET A 1 -14.58 -2.29 -16.01
CA MET A 1 -14.59 -1.03 -15.26
C MET A 1 -13.21 -0.67 -14.71
N TYR A 2 -12.58 -1.57 -13.99
CA TYR A 2 -11.23 -1.30 -13.47
C TYR A 2 -10.18 -1.94 -14.36
N ASN A 3 -9.23 -1.15 -14.84
CA ASN A 3 -8.13 -1.63 -15.68
C ASN A 3 -6.81 -1.67 -14.91
N ARG A 4 -6.62 -0.75 -13.97
CA ARG A 4 -5.43 -0.68 -13.13
C ARG A 4 -5.83 -0.41 -11.69
N ILE A 5 -5.52 -1.36 -10.83
CA ILE A 5 -5.84 -1.29 -9.40
C ILE A 5 -4.53 -1.15 -8.65
N LEU A 6 -4.49 -0.24 -7.68
CA LEU A 6 -3.33 -0.08 -6.79
C LEU A 6 -3.67 -0.67 -5.43
N VAL A 7 -2.78 -1.46 -4.86
CA VAL A 7 -2.84 -1.84 -3.45
C VAL A 7 -1.65 -1.24 -2.73
N ALA A 8 -1.94 -0.51 -1.65
CA ALA A 8 -0.92 0.03 -0.78
C ALA A 8 -0.62 -1.02 0.30
N THR A 9 0.64 -1.38 0.47
CA THR A 9 1.02 -2.36 1.48
C THR A 9 2.17 -1.83 2.33
N ASP A 10 2.09 -2.12 3.62
CA ASP A 10 3.18 -1.89 4.57
C ASP A 10 3.65 -3.21 5.19
N GLY A 11 3.20 -4.34 4.64
CA GLY A 11 3.54 -5.68 5.12
C GLY A 11 2.71 -6.13 6.31
N SER A 12 1.80 -5.30 6.81
CA SER A 12 0.97 -5.65 7.95
C SER A 12 -0.13 -6.65 7.60
N ASP A 13 -0.76 -7.24 8.60
CA ASP A 13 -1.91 -8.13 8.41
C ASP A 13 -3.06 -7.42 7.72
N ASN A 14 -3.29 -6.15 8.06
CA ASN A 14 -4.31 -5.34 7.43
C ASN A 14 -4.04 -5.15 5.95
N ALA A 15 -2.78 -4.91 5.60
CA ALA A 15 -2.37 -4.77 4.20
C ALA A 15 -2.52 -6.08 3.44
N GLN A 16 -2.27 -7.22 4.09
CA GLN A 16 -2.45 -8.53 3.47
C GLN A 16 -3.92 -8.79 3.14
N ARG A 17 -4.83 -8.38 4.03
CA ARG A 17 -6.27 -8.48 3.77
C ARG A 17 -6.69 -7.61 2.59
N ALA A 18 -6.15 -6.39 2.53
CA ALA A 18 -6.40 -5.50 1.39
C ALA A 18 -5.86 -6.10 0.09
N THR A 19 -4.69 -6.71 0.15
CA THR A 19 -4.07 -7.37 -1.00
C THR A 19 -4.95 -8.50 -1.54
N ARG A 20 -5.52 -9.32 -0.67
CA ARG A 20 -6.43 -10.39 -1.10
C ARG A 20 -7.64 -9.84 -1.84
N GLN A 21 -8.24 -8.77 -1.32
CA GLN A 21 -9.36 -8.11 -1.97
C GLN A 21 -8.96 -7.54 -3.33
N ALA A 22 -7.81 -6.89 -3.38
CA ALA A 22 -7.31 -6.31 -4.63
C ALA A 22 -7.04 -7.38 -5.69
N LEU A 23 -6.46 -8.51 -5.28
CA LEU A 23 -6.22 -9.63 -6.21
C LEU A 23 -7.51 -10.21 -6.75
N ASP A 24 -8.53 -10.38 -5.90
CA ASP A 24 -9.83 -10.87 -6.33
C ASP A 24 -10.46 -9.94 -7.36
N LEU A 25 -10.40 -8.63 -7.11
CA LEU A 25 -10.92 -7.64 -8.05
C LEU A 25 -10.13 -7.64 -9.36
N ALA A 26 -8.81 -7.74 -9.27
CA ALA A 26 -7.97 -7.79 -10.46
C ALA A 26 -8.30 -9.00 -11.32
N ARG A 27 -8.53 -10.16 -10.71
CA ARG A 27 -8.94 -11.37 -11.44
C ARG A 27 -10.29 -11.17 -12.10
N GLN A 28 -11.22 -10.60 -11.37
CA GLN A 28 -12.60 -10.43 -11.85
C GLN A 28 -12.68 -9.49 -13.04
N TYR A 29 -11.92 -8.42 -13.03
CA TYR A 29 -11.96 -7.40 -14.08
C TYR A 29 -10.84 -7.55 -15.12
N GLY A 30 -9.95 -8.51 -14.95
CA GLY A 30 -8.78 -8.61 -15.82
C GLY A 30 -7.87 -7.41 -15.68
N ALA A 31 -7.78 -6.82 -14.50
CA ALA A 31 -7.01 -5.62 -14.25
C ALA A 31 -5.56 -5.93 -13.91
N GLU A 32 -4.68 -4.99 -14.22
CA GLU A 32 -3.30 -5.00 -13.76
C GLU A 32 -3.27 -4.51 -12.31
N LEU A 33 -2.55 -5.22 -11.45
CA LEU A 33 -2.43 -4.84 -10.04
C LEU A 33 -1.07 -4.17 -9.79
N HIS A 34 -1.10 -2.95 -9.29
CA HIS A 34 0.10 -2.22 -8.88
C HIS A 34 0.21 -2.30 -7.37
N ALA A 35 1.25 -2.98 -6.88
CA ALA A 35 1.51 -3.07 -5.45
C ALA A 35 2.58 -2.05 -5.10
N VAL A 36 2.26 -1.14 -4.20
CA VAL A 36 3.14 -0.03 -3.84
C VAL A 36 3.45 -0.06 -2.35
N TYR A 37 4.72 0.00 -2.03
CA TYR A 37 5.23 0.11 -0.67
C TYR A 37 5.90 1.46 -0.53
N VAL A 38 5.48 2.28 0.45
CA VAL A 38 6.07 3.60 0.67
C VAL A 38 6.90 3.59 1.94
N ILE A 39 8.17 3.93 1.78
CA ILE A 39 9.08 4.15 2.91
C ILE A 39 8.87 5.58 3.37
N GLU A 40 8.37 5.74 4.59
CA GLU A 40 8.08 7.05 5.15
C GLU A 40 9.36 7.76 5.55
N THR A 41 9.55 8.97 5.06
CA THR A 41 10.76 9.75 5.30
C THR A 41 10.58 10.81 6.39
N ARG A 42 9.65 10.58 7.31
CA ARG A 42 9.48 11.49 8.42
C ARG A 42 10.65 11.47 9.39
N THR A 43 10.70 12.52 10.18
CA THR A 43 11.73 12.90 11.13
C THR A 43 12.10 11.88 12.21
N GLY A 44 11.49 10.73 12.26
CA GLY A 44 11.86 9.66 13.19
C GLY A 44 13.30 9.18 13.05
N TYR A 45 13.91 9.47 11.92
CA TYR A 45 15.31 9.09 11.67
C TYR A 45 16.32 10.01 12.36
N ASP A 46 15.88 11.21 12.72
CA ASP A 46 16.78 12.24 13.25
C ASP A 46 17.24 11.96 14.68
N ASN A 47 16.53 11.12 15.40
CA ASN A 47 16.87 10.76 16.78
C ASN A 47 17.59 9.44 16.88
N ALA A 48 18.06 8.95 15.79
CA ALA A 48 18.50 7.58 15.79
C ALA A 48 19.86 7.42 16.46
N ILE A 49 19.86 6.59 17.45
CA ILE A 49 21.01 5.86 17.89
C ILE A 49 21.48 4.96 16.74
N VAL A 50 20.61 4.71 15.78
CA VAL A 50 20.85 3.86 14.62
C VAL A 50 21.12 4.72 13.40
N ASP A 51 22.08 4.33 12.58
CA ASP A 51 22.41 4.97 11.32
C ASP A 51 21.17 5.07 10.40
N PRO A 52 20.83 6.27 9.94
CA PRO A 52 19.69 6.44 9.03
C PRO A 52 19.76 5.58 7.77
N ASP A 53 20.95 5.38 7.24
CA ASP A 53 21.13 4.54 6.04
C ASP A 53 20.80 3.08 6.33
N THR A 54 21.14 2.60 7.51
CA THR A 54 20.82 1.23 7.94
C THR A 54 19.31 1.06 8.09
N VAL A 55 18.64 2.04 8.70
CA VAL A 55 17.18 2.01 8.86
C VAL A 55 16.49 1.99 7.50
N ARG A 56 16.93 2.86 6.59
CA ARG A 56 16.38 2.92 5.24
C ARG A 56 16.57 1.60 4.49
N GLN A 57 17.75 1.01 4.62
CA GLN A 57 18.06 -0.28 3.98
C GLN A 57 17.14 -1.38 4.50
N ASN A 58 16.91 -1.42 5.81
CA ASN A 58 16.03 -2.40 6.42
C ASN A 58 14.59 -2.24 5.94
N LEU A 59 14.11 -1.00 5.85
CA LEU A 59 12.77 -0.72 5.34
C LEU A 59 12.62 -1.11 3.88
N ARG A 60 13.66 -0.91 3.10
CA ARG A 60 13.65 -1.31 1.70
C ARG A 60 13.59 -2.82 1.56
N GLU A 61 14.35 -3.56 2.37
CA GLU A 61 14.29 -5.02 2.38
C GLU A 61 12.92 -5.54 2.79
N ASP A 62 12.29 -4.92 3.80
CA ASP A 62 10.93 -5.25 4.20
C ASP A 62 9.95 -5.00 3.06
N GLY A 63 10.13 -3.91 2.34
CA GLY A 63 9.30 -3.59 1.19
C GLY A 63 9.45 -4.58 0.06
N GLU A 64 10.68 -4.97 -0.26
CA GLU A 64 10.94 -5.97 -1.30
C GLU A 64 10.29 -7.30 -0.96
N GLU A 65 10.37 -7.71 0.29
CA GLU A 65 9.75 -8.94 0.78
C GLU A 65 8.23 -8.88 0.69
N ALA A 66 7.63 -7.78 1.13
CA ALA A 66 6.19 -7.59 1.08
C ALA A 66 5.67 -7.62 -0.37
N LEU A 67 6.38 -6.95 -1.28
CA LEU A 67 6.00 -6.90 -2.69
C LEU A 67 6.18 -8.25 -3.38
N ALA A 68 7.23 -8.98 -3.05
CA ALA A 68 7.44 -10.33 -3.60
C ALA A 68 6.30 -11.26 -3.22
N ALA A 69 5.77 -11.12 -2.01
CA ALA A 69 4.63 -11.91 -1.56
C ALA A 69 3.37 -11.60 -2.40
N VAL A 70 3.15 -10.34 -2.72
CA VAL A 70 2.02 -9.95 -3.58
C VAL A 70 2.16 -10.54 -4.97
N GLU A 71 3.37 -10.47 -5.54
CA GLU A 71 3.62 -11.07 -6.86
C GLU A 71 3.32 -12.56 -6.86
N ALA A 72 3.80 -13.27 -5.86
CA ALA A 72 3.58 -14.71 -5.75
C ALA A 72 2.09 -15.05 -5.64
N ASP A 73 1.35 -14.28 -4.86
CA ASP A 73 -0.10 -14.49 -4.69
C ASP A 73 -0.88 -14.19 -5.97
N GLY A 74 -0.36 -13.35 -6.84
CA GLY A 74 -1.01 -13.00 -8.10
C GLY A 74 -0.78 -14.00 -9.22
N GLU A 75 0.27 -14.81 -9.12
CA GLU A 75 0.61 -15.75 -10.18
C GLU A 75 -0.39 -16.92 -10.26
N PRO A 76 -0.64 -17.43 -11.47
CA PRO A 76 -0.15 -16.95 -12.78
C PRO A 76 -1.12 -15.96 -13.45
N ASP A 77 -2.28 -15.71 -12.89
CA ASP A 77 -3.41 -15.09 -13.58
C ASP A 77 -3.53 -13.57 -13.41
N VAL A 78 -2.79 -12.96 -12.48
CA VAL A 78 -2.80 -11.51 -12.28
C VAL A 78 -1.44 -10.95 -12.63
N SER A 79 -1.41 -9.93 -13.48
CA SER A 79 -0.20 -9.20 -13.78
C SER A 79 0.06 -8.19 -12.63
N VAL A 80 1.15 -8.37 -11.92
CA VAL A 80 1.50 -7.53 -10.77
C VAL A 80 2.71 -6.67 -11.11
N VAL A 81 2.56 -5.36 -10.92
CA VAL A 81 3.65 -4.38 -11.04
C VAL A 81 3.97 -3.91 -9.63
N THR A 82 5.23 -3.96 -9.24
CA THR A 82 5.64 -3.55 -7.90
C THR A 82 6.45 -2.26 -7.92
N SER A 83 6.32 -1.45 -6.87
CA SER A 83 7.08 -0.21 -6.75
C SER A 83 7.35 0.10 -5.28
N ILE A 84 8.58 0.54 -5.01
CA ILE A 84 8.96 1.09 -3.71
C ILE A 84 9.17 2.58 -3.89
N ARG A 85 8.50 3.38 -3.05
CA ARG A 85 8.59 4.84 -3.07
C ARG A 85 9.09 5.31 -1.72
N GLU A 86 9.72 6.46 -1.68
CA GLU A 86 10.12 7.11 -0.44
C GLU A 86 9.48 8.48 -0.37
N GLY A 87 8.91 8.82 0.76
CA GLY A 87 8.26 10.12 0.94
C GLY A 87 7.13 10.07 1.94
N VAL A 88 6.21 10.99 1.79
CA VAL A 88 4.98 11.01 2.59
C VAL A 88 3.99 10.04 1.96
N PRO A 89 3.53 9.01 2.67
CA PRO A 89 2.76 7.93 2.05
C PRO A 89 1.58 8.38 1.19
N HIS A 90 0.70 9.23 1.70
CA HIS A 90 -0.47 9.62 0.92
C HIS A 90 -0.09 10.44 -0.33
N GLU A 91 0.96 11.27 -0.24
CA GLU A 91 1.42 12.04 -1.38
C GLU A 91 1.99 11.15 -2.47
N GLU A 92 2.80 10.15 -2.07
CA GLU A 92 3.39 9.20 -3.00
C GLU A 92 2.34 8.34 -3.68
N LEU A 93 1.33 7.90 -2.92
CA LEU A 93 0.24 7.09 -3.47
C LEU A 93 -0.61 7.89 -4.46
N LEU A 94 -0.90 9.16 -4.16
CA LEU A 94 -1.64 10.03 -5.08
C LEU A 94 -0.85 10.28 -6.35
N SER A 95 0.43 10.60 -6.21
CA SER A 95 1.31 10.84 -7.35
C SER A 95 1.40 9.61 -8.25
N TYR A 96 1.58 8.44 -7.65
CA TYR A 96 1.62 7.18 -8.38
C TYR A 96 0.30 6.94 -9.13
N SER A 97 -0.82 7.15 -8.43
CA SER A 97 -2.14 6.93 -9.00
C SER A 97 -2.39 7.81 -10.23
N GLU A 98 -1.99 9.07 -10.15
CA GLU A 98 -2.13 10.01 -11.27
C GLU A 98 -1.22 9.65 -12.44
N THR A 99 0.04 9.33 -12.15
CA THR A 99 1.05 9.05 -13.18
C THR A 99 0.76 7.74 -13.91
N GLN A 100 0.28 6.74 -13.19
CA GLN A 100 0.06 5.40 -13.74
C GLN A 100 -1.38 5.14 -14.18
N GLY A 101 -2.25 6.12 -14.04
CA GLY A 101 -3.64 5.96 -14.46
C GLY A 101 -4.39 4.92 -13.64
N ILE A 102 -4.24 4.96 -12.34
CA ILE A 102 -4.92 4.02 -11.43
C ILE A 102 -6.41 4.36 -11.34
N ASP A 103 -7.24 3.34 -11.48
CA ASP A 103 -8.71 3.46 -11.44
C ASP A 103 -9.28 3.26 -10.04
N LEU A 104 -8.59 2.50 -9.21
CA LEU A 104 -9.05 2.16 -7.87
C LEU A 104 -7.85 1.92 -6.98
N VAL A 105 -7.88 2.52 -5.79
CA VAL A 105 -6.89 2.23 -4.74
C VAL A 105 -7.55 1.33 -3.71
N VAL A 106 -6.88 0.25 -3.34
CA VAL A 106 -7.33 -0.66 -2.29
C VAL A 106 -6.32 -0.58 -1.14
N MET A 107 -6.80 -0.36 0.05
CA MET A 107 -5.91 -0.26 1.20
C MET A 107 -6.63 -0.66 2.48
N GLY A 108 -5.87 -1.03 3.50
CA GLY A 108 -6.44 -1.34 4.79
C GLY A 108 -6.89 -0.08 5.51
N ALA A 109 -7.86 -0.22 6.39
CA ALA A 109 -8.34 0.89 7.21
C ALA A 109 -7.25 1.44 8.12
N LYS A 110 -6.31 0.59 8.52
CA LYS A 110 -5.22 0.93 9.45
C LYS A 110 -3.92 0.36 8.93
N GLY A 111 -2.82 1.06 9.20
CA GLY A 111 -1.49 0.56 8.90
C GLY A 111 -0.85 -0.12 10.11
N ARG A 112 0.45 -0.40 9.97
CA ARG A 112 1.25 -1.14 10.93
C ARG A 112 1.30 -0.51 12.32
N SER A 113 1.34 0.82 12.39
CA SER A 113 1.54 1.55 13.64
C SER A 113 0.26 2.04 14.30
N ALA A 114 -0.91 1.71 13.76
CA ALA A 114 -2.17 2.20 14.29
C ALA A 114 -2.58 1.45 15.55
N PHE A 115 -3.14 2.19 16.51
CA PHE A 115 -3.68 1.62 17.73
C PHE A 115 -5.05 0.98 17.45
N LYS A 116 -5.42 0.01 18.30
CA LYS A 116 -6.70 -0.69 18.15
C LYS A 116 -7.93 0.22 18.19
N THR A 117 -7.82 1.33 18.91
CA THR A 117 -8.92 2.28 19.05
C THR A 117 -9.07 3.24 17.85
N ILE A 118 -8.09 3.29 16.96
CA ILE A 118 -8.15 4.11 15.78
C ILE A 118 -8.99 3.40 14.72
N LEU A 119 -10.05 4.05 14.25
CA LEU A 119 -10.93 3.49 13.23
C LEU A 119 -10.32 3.58 11.83
N LEU A 120 -9.55 4.63 11.59
CA LEU A 120 -9.01 4.90 10.28
C LEU A 120 -7.57 5.41 10.41
N GLY A 121 -6.65 4.82 9.66
CA GLY A 121 -5.26 5.25 9.65
C GLY A 121 -5.07 6.60 8.97
N SER A 122 -3.98 7.28 9.31
CA SER A 122 -3.72 8.63 8.82
C SER A 122 -3.55 8.69 7.29
N THR A 123 -2.88 7.71 6.72
CA THR A 123 -2.69 7.66 5.26
C THR A 123 -4.03 7.44 4.54
N THR A 124 -4.85 6.52 5.04
CA THR A 124 -6.16 6.24 4.47
C THR A 124 -7.06 7.47 4.56
N GLU A 125 -7.07 8.12 5.71
CA GLU A 125 -7.86 9.34 5.90
C GLU A 125 -7.42 10.45 4.93
N ALA A 126 -6.11 10.64 4.78
CA ALA A 126 -5.58 11.67 3.89
C ALA A 126 -5.94 11.40 2.43
N LEU A 127 -5.91 10.14 2.00
CA LEU A 127 -6.33 9.78 0.64
C LEU A 127 -7.80 10.04 0.39
N LEU A 128 -8.64 9.69 1.37
CA LEU A 128 -10.08 9.94 1.26
C LEU A 128 -10.38 11.45 1.20
N ARG A 129 -9.69 12.23 2.02
CA ARG A 129 -9.87 13.69 2.02
C ARG A 129 -9.42 14.34 0.72
N ALA A 130 -8.40 13.78 0.06
CA ALA A 130 -7.91 14.32 -1.21
C ALA A 130 -8.94 14.21 -2.33
N ASP A 131 -9.82 13.22 -2.26
CA ASP A 131 -10.95 13.07 -3.19
C ASP A 131 -10.52 13.07 -4.66
N ARG A 132 -9.49 12.28 -4.99
CA ARG A 132 -8.92 12.25 -6.35
C ARG A 132 -9.05 10.92 -7.06
N VAL A 133 -9.25 9.83 -6.34
CA VAL A 133 -9.32 8.48 -6.89
C VAL A 133 -10.27 7.66 -6.05
N PRO A 134 -11.03 6.74 -6.66
CA PRO A 134 -11.87 5.82 -5.89
C PRO A 134 -11.03 4.97 -4.97
N ILE A 135 -11.50 4.77 -3.74
CA ILE A 135 -10.76 4.02 -2.73
C ILE A 135 -11.68 2.97 -2.10
N LEU A 136 -11.20 1.74 -2.09
CA LEU A 136 -11.81 0.66 -1.33
C LEU A 136 -11.00 0.48 -0.06
N VAL A 137 -11.64 0.75 1.08
CA VAL A 137 -11.02 0.60 2.39
C VAL A 137 -11.43 -0.74 2.97
N VAL A 138 -10.44 -1.59 3.24
CA VAL A 138 -10.68 -2.92 3.78
C VAL A 138 -10.56 -2.88 5.29
N ASN A 139 -11.60 -3.32 5.98
CA ASN A 139 -11.63 -3.29 7.44
C ASN A 139 -10.55 -4.17 8.05
N SER A 140 -10.11 -3.79 9.25
CA SER A 140 -9.00 -4.46 9.93
C SER A 140 -9.36 -5.78 10.59
N THR A 141 -10.65 -6.02 10.81
CA THR A 141 -11.11 -7.27 11.42
C THR A 141 -12.00 -8.01 10.44
N GLY A 142 -11.70 -9.31 10.27
CA GLY A 142 -12.53 -10.15 9.45
C GLY A 142 -13.75 -10.62 10.24
N THR A 143 -14.88 -10.32 9.73
CA THR A 143 -16.12 -10.90 10.25
C THR A 143 -16.91 -11.42 9.10
#